data_9f110470da51a2e5719c59ecd68973ed
#
_entry.id   9f110470da51a2e5719c59ecd68973ed
#
_cell.length_a   1.000
_cell.length_b   1.000
_cell.length_c   1.000
_cell.angle_alpha   90.00
_cell.angle_beta   90.00
_cell.angle_gamma   90.00
#
_symmetry.space_group_name_H-M   'P 1'
#
loop_
_entity.id
_entity.type
_entity.pdbx_description
1 polymer ?
#
loop_
_entity_poly.entity_id
_entity_poly.type
_entity_poly.pdbx_seq_one_letter_code
_entity_poly.pdbx_strand_id
1 'polypeptide(L)'
;MSEKKALIFIGAWGIAVRAIASSVNNKLKDSPVIVIDELGKFVIPILSGHVGGANELTVLLAAMMNATPVITTATDINNKFAVDVFAKKCRLAIVNKDGIAGVSSKVLAGEVVTMSVDWEHIPAKHRQLIKAFFDEADMSADAIKTVDFPPAYGADIVVSCEKAKDPKNGSIYLKPTQFVLGIGCRRDTAFENIDRAIRQRLLKLQIEISDIDIIASIDVKKDEPGIKEFCERNRIEFVTYTADELMAVQGEFSASQFVREDVGVDNVCERAAVLAGSRECNKAG
;
A
#
# COMPACT_ATOMS: atom_id res chain seq x y z
N MET A 1 6.55 -9.67 -5.23
CA MET A 1 5.60 -8.88 -6.04
C MET A 1 6.24 -8.67 -7.39
N SER A 2 5.61 -9.08 -8.50
CA SER A 2 6.09 -8.74 -9.83
C SER A 2 6.02 -7.23 -10.01
N GLU A 3 7.09 -6.62 -10.53
CA GLU A 3 7.11 -5.20 -10.89
C GLU A 3 5.96 -4.94 -11.87
N LYS A 4 4.96 -4.17 -11.46
CA LYS A 4 3.90 -3.72 -12.36
C LYS A 4 4.50 -2.67 -13.28
N LYS A 5 4.83 -3.06 -14.51
CA LYS A 5 5.26 -2.14 -15.56
C LYS A 5 4.02 -1.64 -16.30
N ALA A 6 3.95 -0.32 -16.51
CA ALA A 6 2.92 0.23 -17.38
C ALA A 6 3.18 -0.18 -18.83
N LEU A 7 2.12 -0.54 -19.55
CA LEU A 7 2.16 -0.76 -20.99
C LEU A 7 1.64 0.48 -21.69
N ILE A 8 2.46 1.05 -22.57
CA ILE A 8 2.07 2.23 -23.37
C ILE A 8 2.08 1.78 -24.84
N PHE A 9 0.93 1.88 -25.48
CA PHE A 9 0.76 1.63 -26.91
C PHE A 9 0.66 2.97 -27.64
N ILE A 10 1.37 3.09 -28.76
CA ILE A 10 1.23 4.22 -29.67
C ILE A 10 0.50 3.72 -30.93
N GLY A 11 -0.69 4.25 -31.19
CA GLY A 11 -1.53 3.86 -32.30
C GLY A 11 -3.00 3.68 -31.93
N ALA A 12 -3.76 2.91 -32.72
CA ALA A 12 -5.18 2.73 -32.51
C ALA A 12 -5.50 1.91 -31.25
N TRP A 13 -6.36 2.42 -30.37
CA TRP A 13 -6.73 1.77 -29.10
C TRP A 13 -7.29 0.35 -29.27
N GLY A 14 -8.02 0.08 -30.37
CA GLY A 14 -8.53 -1.25 -30.69
C GLY A 14 -7.43 -2.30 -30.94
N ILE A 15 -6.24 -1.90 -31.42
CA ILE A 15 -5.08 -2.78 -31.54
C ILE A 15 -4.55 -3.13 -30.15
N ALA A 16 -4.42 -2.16 -29.28
CA ALA A 16 -3.97 -2.36 -27.90
C ALA A 16 -4.91 -3.32 -27.14
N VAL A 17 -6.24 -3.11 -27.25
CA VAL A 17 -7.24 -4.00 -26.64
C VAL A 17 -7.08 -5.45 -27.12
N ARG A 18 -6.91 -5.69 -28.42
CA ARG A 18 -6.70 -7.05 -28.94
C ARG A 18 -5.41 -7.65 -28.43
N ALA A 19 -4.34 -6.86 -28.36
CA ALA A 19 -3.03 -7.33 -27.88
C ALA A 19 -3.03 -7.79 -26.43
N ILE A 20 -3.84 -7.16 -25.56
CA ILE A 20 -3.90 -7.49 -24.14
C ILE A 20 -5.03 -8.45 -23.75
N ALA A 21 -6.01 -8.69 -24.64
CA ALA A 21 -7.27 -9.38 -24.32
C ALA A 21 -7.08 -10.72 -23.60
N SER A 22 -6.12 -11.53 -24.02
CA SER A 22 -5.80 -12.83 -23.39
C SER A 22 -5.11 -12.74 -22.04
N SER A 23 -4.58 -11.57 -21.69
CA SER A 23 -3.82 -11.32 -20.44
C SER A 23 -4.60 -10.54 -19.38
N VAL A 24 -5.81 -10.09 -19.71
CA VAL A 24 -6.69 -9.37 -18.78
C VAL A 24 -7.33 -10.35 -17.81
N ASN A 25 -7.08 -10.16 -16.51
CA ASN A 25 -7.56 -11.06 -15.48
C ASN A 25 -8.32 -10.33 -14.35
N ASN A 26 -7.69 -9.35 -13.72
CA ASN A 26 -8.22 -8.73 -12.50
C ASN A 26 -7.77 -7.27 -12.37
N LYS A 27 -8.76 -6.36 -12.24
CA LYS A 27 -8.53 -4.91 -12.15
C LYS A 27 -7.54 -4.47 -11.05
N LEU A 28 -7.30 -5.31 -10.05
CA LEU A 28 -6.37 -5.00 -8.94
C LEU A 28 -4.97 -5.59 -9.15
N LYS A 29 -4.82 -6.53 -10.09
CA LYS A 29 -3.55 -7.21 -10.38
C LYS A 29 -2.97 -6.81 -11.73
N ASP A 30 -3.81 -6.47 -12.68
CA ASP A 30 -3.39 -6.15 -14.03
C ASP A 30 -2.54 -4.87 -14.06
N SER A 31 -1.57 -4.85 -14.94
CA SER A 31 -0.73 -3.68 -15.18
C SER A 31 -1.55 -2.53 -15.77
N PRO A 32 -1.18 -1.27 -15.48
CA PRO A 32 -1.77 -0.12 -16.16
C PRO A 32 -1.49 -0.20 -17.66
N VAL A 33 -2.51 0.06 -18.48
CA VAL A 33 -2.39 0.10 -19.94
C VAL A 33 -2.93 1.41 -20.46
N ILE A 34 -2.10 2.11 -21.24
CA ILE A 34 -2.39 3.43 -21.79
C ILE A 34 -2.18 3.38 -23.30
N VAL A 35 -3.04 4.04 -24.03
CA VAL A 35 -2.91 4.25 -25.47
C VAL A 35 -2.68 5.72 -25.76
N ILE A 36 -1.72 6.01 -26.61
CA ILE A 36 -1.48 7.32 -27.19
C ILE A 36 -1.79 7.20 -28.68
N ASP A 37 -2.62 8.10 -29.24
CA ASP A 37 -2.87 8.09 -30.68
C ASP A 37 -1.58 8.44 -31.46
N GLU A 38 -1.51 8.07 -32.73
CA GLU A 38 -0.27 8.19 -33.50
C GLU A 38 0.17 9.66 -33.72
N LEU A 39 -0.72 10.63 -33.53
CA LEU A 39 -0.40 12.03 -33.60
C LEU A 39 -0.03 12.62 -32.23
N GLY A 40 -0.09 11.83 -31.15
CA GLY A 40 0.19 12.28 -29.79
C GLY A 40 -0.80 13.31 -29.25
N LYS A 41 -2.03 13.35 -29.77
CA LYS A 41 -3.06 14.33 -29.36
C LYS A 41 -3.87 13.87 -28.16
N PHE A 42 -4.06 12.55 -28.01
CA PHE A 42 -4.88 11.96 -26.96
C PHE A 42 -4.09 10.90 -26.20
N VAL A 43 -4.22 10.91 -24.87
CA VAL A 43 -3.69 9.88 -23.98
C VAL A 43 -4.85 9.22 -23.25
N ILE A 44 -5.03 7.92 -23.42
CA ILE A 44 -6.25 7.19 -23.06
C ILE A 44 -5.89 6.00 -22.15
N PRO A 45 -6.31 5.97 -20.87
CA PRO A 45 -6.15 4.80 -20.02
C PRO A 45 -7.22 3.78 -20.39
N ILE A 46 -6.82 2.54 -20.70
CA ILE A 46 -7.74 1.48 -21.09
C ILE A 46 -7.85 0.35 -20.06
N LEU A 47 -6.88 0.24 -19.12
CA LEU A 47 -6.90 -0.78 -18.08
C LEU A 47 -6.23 -0.27 -16.81
N SER A 48 -6.75 -0.70 -15.65
CA SER A 48 -6.19 -0.42 -14.31
C SER A 48 -6.08 1.08 -14.00
N GLY A 49 -7.15 1.84 -14.25
CA GLY A 49 -7.23 3.29 -14.09
C GLY A 49 -6.84 3.78 -12.70
N HIS A 50 -7.57 3.32 -11.65
CA HIS A 50 -7.38 3.78 -10.27
C HIS A 50 -6.20 3.11 -9.57
N VAL A 51 -6.39 1.89 -9.05
CA VAL A 51 -5.40 1.17 -8.24
C VAL A 51 -4.11 0.90 -9.02
N GLY A 52 -4.22 0.64 -10.32
CA GLY A 52 -3.08 0.45 -11.20
C GLY A 52 -2.32 1.74 -11.54
N GLY A 53 -2.97 2.91 -11.38
CA GLY A 53 -2.37 4.22 -11.64
C GLY A 53 -2.40 4.67 -13.11
N ALA A 54 -3.19 4.01 -13.99
CA ALA A 54 -3.24 4.40 -15.39
C ALA A 54 -3.81 5.81 -15.59
N ASN A 55 -4.79 6.24 -14.77
CA ASN A 55 -5.37 7.59 -14.87
C ASN A 55 -4.35 8.67 -14.48
N GLU A 56 -3.63 8.48 -13.35
CA GLU A 56 -2.57 9.40 -12.89
C GLU A 56 -1.46 9.50 -13.94
N LEU A 57 -1.00 8.37 -14.47
CA LEU A 57 0.03 8.32 -15.50
C LEU A 57 -0.44 8.95 -16.82
N THR A 58 -1.72 8.79 -17.17
CA THR A 58 -2.33 9.43 -18.35
C THR A 58 -2.29 10.94 -18.24
N VAL A 59 -2.65 11.50 -17.08
CA VAL A 59 -2.60 12.96 -16.85
C VAL A 59 -1.15 13.48 -16.95
N LEU A 60 -0.20 12.76 -16.35
CA LEU A 60 1.21 13.12 -16.40
C LEU A 60 1.76 13.10 -17.84
N LEU A 61 1.51 12.02 -18.58
CA LEU A 61 1.96 11.89 -19.98
C LEU A 61 1.32 12.95 -20.88
N ALA A 62 0.02 13.19 -20.71
CA ALA A 62 -0.69 14.21 -21.47
C ALA A 62 -0.10 15.61 -21.22
N ALA A 63 0.20 15.96 -19.97
CA ALA A 63 0.86 17.22 -19.63
C ALA A 63 2.25 17.35 -20.27
N MET A 64 3.06 16.28 -20.23
CA MET A 64 4.41 16.26 -20.82
C MET A 64 4.39 16.40 -22.36
N MET A 65 3.36 15.89 -23.01
CA MET A 65 3.22 15.86 -24.48
C MET A 65 2.36 17.00 -25.01
N ASN A 66 1.80 17.84 -24.15
CA ASN A 66 0.77 18.84 -24.52
C ASN A 66 -0.42 18.18 -25.25
N ALA A 67 -0.81 17.00 -24.76
CA ALA A 67 -1.91 16.18 -25.27
C ALA A 67 -3.17 16.30 -24.38
N THR A 68 -4.29 15.76 -24.86
CA THR A 68 -5.54 15.71 -24.10
C THR A 68 -5.66 14.37 -23.37
N PRO A 69 -5.78 14.33 -22.02
CA PRO A 69 -6.11 13.11 -21.31
C PRO A 69 -7.57 12.76 -21.49
N VAL A 70 -7.88 11.49 -21.81
CA VAL A 70 -9.27 11.01 -22.02
C VAL A 70 -9.64 10.05 -20.91
N ILE A 71 -9.94 10.58 -19.71
CA ILE A 71 -10.37 9.79 -18.56
C ILE A 71 -11.87 9.55 -18.65
N THR A 72 -12.29 8.27 -18.50
CA THR A 72 -13.70 7.87 -18.63
C THR A 72 -14.27 7.24 -17.35
N THR A 73 -13.48 7.11 -16.31
CA THR A 73 -13.90 6.51 -15.05
C THR A 73 -14.92 7.40 -14.34
N ALA A 74 -16.10 6.85 -14.02
CA ALA A 74 -17.23 7.63 -13.51
C ALA A 74 -16.92 8.43 -12.24
N THR A 75 -16.14 7.87 -11.32
CA THR A 75 -15.72 8.56 -10.08
C THR A 75 -14.78 9.73 -10.37
N ASP A 76 -13.86 9.60 -11.33
CA ASP A 76 -12.95 10.69 -11.69
C ASP A 76 -13.68 11.81 -12.44
N ILE A 77 -14.55 11.46 -13.41
CA ILE A 77 -15.33 12.44 -14.18
C ILE A 77 -16.24 13.27 -13.26
N ASN A 78 -16.83 12.63 -12.25
CA ASN A 78 -17.75 13.29 -11.34
C ASN A 78 -17.05 13.87 -10.10
N ASN A 79 -15.73 13.80 -10.01
CA ASN A 79 -14.94 14.20 -8.85
C ASN A 79 -15.49 13.64 -7.53
N LYS A 80 -15.88 12.34 -7.54
CA LYS A 80 -16.50 11.67 -6.40
C LYS A 80 -15.52 10.79 -5.66
N PHE A 81 -15.84 10.53 -4.39
CA PHE A 81 -15.06 9.64 -3.53
C PHE A 81 -14.93 8.24 -4.14
N ALA A 82 -13.70 7.74 -4.19
CA ALA A 82 -13.36 6.38 -4.60
C ALA A 82 -12.64 5.68 -3.45
N VAL A 83 -13.27 4.65 -2.89
CA VAL A 83 -12.75 3.95 -1.69
C VAL A 83 -11.42 3.24 -1.93
N ASP A 84 -11.18 2.79 -3.14
CA ASP A 84 -9.92 2.15 -3.54
C ASP A 84 -8.77 3.17 -3.67
N VAL A 85 -9.05 4.39 -4.14
CA VAL A 85 -8.10 5.52 -4.15
C VAL A 85 -7.81 5.97 -2.72
N PHE A 86 -8.85 6.12 -1.89
CA PHE A 86 -8.71 6.42 -0.47
C PHE A 86 -7.82 5.39 0.23
N ALA A 87 -8.12 4.10 0.05
CA ALA A 87 -7.33 3.03 0.63
C ALA A 87 -5.86 3.09 0.19
N LYS A 88 -5.60 3.32 -1.10
CA LYS A 88 -4.24 3.45 -1.66
C LYS A 88 -3.49 4.65 -1.05
N LYS A 89 -4.10 5.86 -1.07
CA LYS A 89 -3.49 7.09 -0.56
C LYS A 89 -3.24 7.04 0.94
N CYS A 90 -4.16 6.43 1.70
CA CYS A 90 -4.04 6.28 3.14
C CYS A 90 -3.27 5.03 3.58
N ARG A 91 -2.67 4.26 2.65
CA ARG A 91 -1.93 3.02 2.92
C ARG A 91 -2.75 1.98 3.68
N LEU A 92 -3.98 1.79 3.25
CA LEU A 92 -4.91 0.82 3.83
C LEU A 92 -5.06 -0.38 2.88
N ALA A 93 -5.00 -1.58 3.43
CA ALA A 93 -5.34 -2.80 2.70
C ALA A 93 -6.86 -2.99 2.71
N ILE A 94 -7.42 -3.30 1.56
CA ILE A 94 -8.82 -3.68 1.43
C ILE A 94 -8.96 -5.17 1.79
N VAL A 95 -9.66 -5.46 2.91
CA VAL A 95 -9.80 -6.82 3.42
C VAL A 95 -10.85 -7.60 2.64
N ASN A 96 -12.01 -6.98 2.36
CA ASN A 96 -13.10 -7.59 1.61
C ASN A 96 -13.45 -6.74 0.38
N LYS A 97 -13.14 -7.26 -0.79
CA LYS A 97 -13.29 -6.52 -2.06
C LYS A 97 -14.74 -6.35 -2.51
N ASP A 98 -15.62 -7.20 -2.04
CA ASP A 98 -17.05 -7.20 -2.43
C ASP A 98 -17.76 -5.91 -1.98
N GLY A 99 -17.30 -5.28 -0.90
CA GLY A 99 -17.80 -3.98 -0.42
C GLY A 99 -17.52 -2.79 -1.33
N ILE A 100 -16.52 -2.87 -2.25
CA ILE A 100 -16.15 -1.75 -3.13
C ILE A 100 -17.33 -1.33 -4.01
N ALA A 101 -18.03 -2.30 -4.61
CA ALA A 101 -19.14 -2.04 -5.50
C ALA A 101 -20.31 -1.35 -4.77
N GLY A 102 -20.60 -1.76 -3.54
CA GLY A 102 -21.65 -1.18 -2.70
C GLY A 102 -21.37 0.28 -2.37
N VAL A 103 -20.16 0.59 -1.89
CA VAL A 103 -19.76 1.97 -1.58
C VAL A 103 -19.77 2.84 -2.84
N SER A 104 -19.20 2.35 -3.95
CA SER A 104 -19.17 3.10 -5.22
C SER A 104 -20.58 3.38 -5.75
N SER A 105 -21.51 2.44 -5.62
CA SER A 105 -22.89 2.62 -6.04
C SER A 105 -23.59 3.73 -5.26
N LYS A 106 -23.46 3.73 -3.92
CA LYS A 106 -23.99 4.81 -3.05
C LYS A 106 -23.43 6.17 -3.43
N VAL A 107 -22.11 6.25 -3.59
CA VAL A 107 -21.43 7.50 -3.96
C VAL A 107 -21.95 8.03 -5.31
N LEU A 108 -22.11 7.16 -6.30
CA LEU A 108 -22.61 7.54 -7.63
C LEU A 108 -24.09 7.97 -7.57
N ALA A 109 -24.89 7.32 -6.71
CA ALA A 109 -26.29 7.68 -6.48
C ALA A 109 -26.45 9.00 -5.69
N GLY A 110 -25.37 9.56 -5.13
CA GLY A 110 -25.43 10.74 -4.27
C GLY A 110 -25.95 10.45 -2.86
N GLU A 111 -25.93 9.18 -2.46
CA GLU A 111 -26.28 8.77 -1.10
C GLU A 111 -25.13 9.02 -0.14
N VAL A 112 -25.45 9.26 1.13
CA VAL A 112 -24.44 9.42 2.19
C VAL A 112 -23.78 8.09 2.48
N VAL A 113 -22.45 8.05 2.42
CA VAL A 113 -21.62 6.92 2.83
C VAL A 113 -21.15 7.14 4.25
N THR A 114 -21.34 6.16 5.12
CA THR A 114 -20.87 6.22 6.52
C THR A 114 -19.48 5.60 6.66
N MET A 115 -18.58 6.28 7.41
CA MET A 115 -17.24 5.80 7.70
C MET A 115 -16.99 5.79 9.21
N SER A 116 -16.52 4.65 9.72
CA SER A 116 -16.08 4.49 11.11
C SER A 116 -14.57 4.23 11.12
N VAL A 117 -13.85 4.99 11.93
CA VAL A 117 -12.39 4.89 12.05
C VAL A 117 -12.02 4.67 13.51
N ASP A 118 -11.24 3.64 13.75
CA ASP A 118 -10.66 3.33 15.06
C ASP A 118 -9.46 4.25 15.34
N TRP A 119 -9.76 5.50 15.69
CA TRP A 119 -8.74 6.54 15.91
C TRP A 119 -7.76 6.23 17.04
N GLU A 120 -8.14 5.40 17.99
CA GLU A 120 -7.30 5.07 19.15
C GLU A 120 -6.23 4.05 18.77
N HIS A 121 -6.60 3.03 18.00
CA HIS A 121 -5.73 1.87 17.74
C HIS A 121 -5.03 1.88 16.39
N ILE A 122 -5.43 2.73 15.42
CA ILE A 122 -4.69 2.85 14.17
C ILE A 122 -3.39 3.67 14.36
N PRO A 123 -2.28 3.32 13.68
CA PRO A 123 -1.01 4.02 13.81
C PRO A 123 -1.11 5.51 13.47
N ALA A 124 -0.32 6.35 14.18
CA ALA A 124 -0.35 7.81 14.03
C ALA A 124 -0.18 8.29 12.58
N LYS A 125 0.68 7.61 11.80
CA LYS A 125 0.90 7.91 10.39
C LYS A 125 -0.38 7.76 9.56
N HIS A 126 -1.15 6.69 9.79
CA HIS A 126 -2.42 6.48 9.08
C HIS A 126 -3.47 7.51 9.48
N ARG A 127 -3.51 7.92 10.78
CA ARG A 127 -4.37 9.02 11.23
C ARG A 127 -4.08 10.31 10.48
N GLN A 128 -2.80 10.63 10.27
CA GLN A 128 -2.37 11.81 9.51
C GLN A 128 -2.76 11.70 8.04
N LEU A 129 -2.50 10.55 7.40
CA LEU A 129 -2.86 10.32 6.00
C LEU A 129 -4.37 10.41 5.75
N ILE A 130 -5.19 9.85 6.65
CA ILE A 130 -6.65 9.92 6.54
C ILE A 130 -7.13 11.37 6.68
N LYS A 131 -6.61 12.12 7.66
CA LYS A 131 -6.95 13.55 7.82
C LYS A 131 -6.54 14.35 6.60
N ALA A 132 -5.28 14.23 6.14
CA ALA A 132 -4.78 14.93 4.97
C ALA A 132 -5.60 14.61 3.71
N PHE A 133 -6.04 13.36 3.54
CA PHE A 133 -6.89 12.98 2.41
C PHE A 133 -8.20 13.77 2.35
N PHE A 134 -8.84 13.99 3.49
CA PHE A 134 -10.08 14.76 3.56
C PHE A 134 -9.85 16.28 3.50
N ASP A 135 -8.71 16.77 4.02
CA ASP A 135 -8.35 18.17 3.96
C ASP A 135 -7.97 18.62 2.54
N GLU A 136 -7.32 17.76 1.76
CA GLU A 136 -6.92 18.01 0.36
C GLU A 136 -8.06 17.81 -0.63
N ALA A 137 -8.99 16.93 -0.30
CA ALA A 137 -10.12 16.65 -1.17
C ALA A 137 -11.13 17.78 -1.04
N ASP A 138 -11.27 18.60 -2.09
CA ASP A 138 -12.42 19.48 -2.32
C ASP A 138 -13.70 18.66 -2.62
N MET A 139 -13.81 17.54 -1.88
CA MET A 139 -14.95 16.65 -1.97
C MET A 139 -16.02 17.21 -1.05
N SER A 140 -17.22 17.37 -1.57
CA SER A 140 -18.37 17.79 -0.79
C SER A 140 -18.38 17.00 0.54
N ALA A 141 -18.15 17.69 1.65
CA ALA A 141 -18.13 17.13 3.01
C ALA A 141 -19.43 16.34 3.32
N ASP A 142 -20.44 16.49 2.49
CA ASP A 142 -21.73 15.86 2.60
C ASP A 142 -21.77 14.40 2.10
N ALA A 143 -20.76 13.94 1.34
CA ALA A 143 -20.77 12.60 0.77
C ALA A 143 -20.31 11.50 1.76
N ILE A 144 -19.42 11.85 2.70
CA ILE A 144 -18.87 10.91 3.71
C ILE A 144 -19.20 11.40 5.10
N LYS A 145 -19.99 10.63 5.84
CA LYS A 145 -20.34 10.91 7.24
C LYS A 145 -19.54 10.02 8.17
N THR A 146 -18.72 10.61 9.02
CA THR A 146 -18.04 9.88 10.10
C THR A 146 -19.02 9.46 11.19
N VAL A 147 -18.88 8.23 11.67
CA VAL A 147 -19.63 7.68 12.81
C VAL A 147 -18.66 7.09 13.83
N ASP A 148 -19.10 6.94 15.06
CA ASP A 148 -18.28 6.44 16.16
C ASP A 148 -17.75 5.03 15.91
N PHE A 149 -16.64 4.68 16.52
CA PHE A 149 -16.07 3.33 16.51
C PHE A 149 -16.22 2.69 17.92
N PRO A 150 -16.63 1.40 18.03
CA PRO A 150 -17.24 0.58 16.99
C PRO A 150 -18.62 1.10 16.57
N PRO A 151 -18.99 0.98 15.27
CA PRO A 151 -20.24 1.58 14.78
C PRO A 151 -21.46 0.80 15.32
N ALA A 152 -22.33 1.49 16.07
CA ALA A 152 -23.48 0.87 16.71
C ALA A 152 -24.48 0.22 15.71
N TYR A 153 -24.61 0.81 14.52
CA TYR A 153 -25.53 0.34 13.46
C TYR A 153 -24.79 -0.17 12.22
N GLY A 154 -23.47 -0.36 12.34
CA GLY A 154 -22.60 -0.63 11.20
C GLY A 154 -22.23 0.64 10.45
N ALA A 155 -21.22 0.53 9.59
CA ALA A 155 -20.78 1.60 8.70
C ALA A 155 -20.51 1.00 7.31
N ASP A 156 -20.59 1.83 6.25
CA ASP A 156 -20.26 1.40 4.90
C ASP A 156 -18.76 1.14 4.75
N ILE A 157 -17.95 1.95 5.45
CA ILE A 157 -16.48 1.82 5.50
C ILE A 157 -16.04 1.73 6.95
N VAL A 158 -15.23 0.74 7.28
CA VAL A 158 -14.63 0.56 8.60
C VAL A 158 -13.11 0.51 8.47
N VAL A 159 -12.41 1.39 9.16
CA VAL A 159 -10.94 1.43 9.23
C VAL A 159 -10.49 0.99 10.62
N SER A 160 -9.87 -0.18 10.74
CA SER A 160 -9.40 -0.71 12.02
C SER A 160 -8.24 -1.69 11.85
N CYS A 161 -7.42 -1.84 12.89
CA CYS A 161 -6.43 -2.89 13.02
C CYS A 161 -7.04 -4.25 13.37
N GLU A 162 -8.20 -4.27 13.99
CA GLU A 162 -8.88 -5.52 14.38
C GLU A 162 -9.35 -6.30 13.14
N LYS A 163 -9.32 -7.63 13.26
CA LYS A 163 -9.99 -8.47 12.28
C LYS A 163 -11.48 -8.19 12.33
N ALA A 164 -12.06 -7.88 11.17
CA ALA A 164 -13.49 -7.75 11.05
C ALA A 164 -14.18 -9.01 11.60
N LYS A 165 -14.87 -8.89 12.72
CA LYS A 165 -15.80 -9.91 13.19
C LYS A 165 -17.05 -9.80 12.32
N ASP A 166 -17.22 -10.72 11.40
CA ASP A 166 -18.30 -10.78 10.41
C ASP A 166 -18.59 -9.45 9.68
N PRO A 167 -18.11 -9.30 8.43
CA PRO A 167 -18.52 -8.16 7.63
C PRO A 167 -20.03 -8.20 7.46
N LYS A 168 -20.74 -7.21 8.00
CA LYS A 168 -22.15 -7.02 7.63
C LYS A 168 -22.22 -6.88 6.12
N ASN A 169 -23.20 -7.53 5.49
CA ASN A 169 -23.42 -7.45 4.05
C ASN A 169 -23.28 -6.01 3.55
N GLY A 170 -22.29 -5.75 2.69
CA GLY A 170 -22.07 -4.46 2.04
C GLY A 170 -21.03 -3.53 2.68
N SER A 171 -20.53 -3.80 3.91
CA SER A 171 -19.47 -2.97 4.48
C SER A 171 -18.10 -3.32 3.89
N ILE A 172 -17.25 -2.30 3.68
CA ILE A 172 -15.85 -2.51 3.31
C ILE A 172 -14.96 -2.31 4.53
N TYR A 173 -14.02 -3.23 4.74
CA TYR A 173 -13.04 -3.17 5.82
C TYR A 173 -11.67 -2.80 5.26
N LEU A 174 -11.10 -1.77 5.85
CA LEU A 174 -9.79 -1.23 5.50
C LEU A 174 -8.86 -1.40 6.71
N LYS A 175 -7.71 -2.03 6.48
CA LYS A 175 -6.71 -2.27 7.52
C LYS A 175 -5.45 -1.46 7.23
N PRO A 176 -4.89 -0.72 8.22
CA PRO A 176 -3.58 -0.09 8.10
C PRO A 176 -2.50 -1.07 7.64
N THR A 177 -1.70 -0.67 6.65
CA THR A 177 -0.56 -1.45 6.19
C THR A 177 0.74 -0.82 6.68
N GLN A 178 1.70 -1.65 7.06
CA GLN A 178 3.02 -1.23 7.48
C GLN A 178 4.08 -1.83 6.58
N PHE A 179 5.10 -1.04 6.27
CA PHE A 179 6.30 -1.53 5.61
C PHE A 179 7.38 -1.79 6.65
N VAL A 180 7.63 -3.06 6.89
CA VAL A 180 8.70 -3.50 7.79
C VAL A 180 9.86 -4.02 6.97
N LEU A 181 11.06 -3.49 7.23
CA LEU A 181 12.30 -3.95 6.63
C LEU A 181 13.07 -4.84 7.61
N GLY A 182 13.10 -6.15 7.34
CA GLY A 182 13.99 -7.07 8.05
C GLY A 182 15.43 -6.94 7.54
N ILE A 183 16.38 -6.71 8.45
CA ILE A 183 17.77 -6.49 8.11
C ILE A 183 18.71 -7.47 8.83
N GLY A 184 19.73 -7.92 8.12
CA GLY A 184 20.89 -8.64 8.67
C GLY A 184 22.15 -8.14 7.98
N CYS A 185 23.22 -7.98 8.75
CA CYS A 185 24.53 -7.57 8.24
C CYS A 185 25.65 -8.28 9.00
N ARG A 186 26.87 -8.21 8.48
CA ARG A 186 28.07 -8.62 9.24
C ARG A 186 28.31 -7.63 10.39
N ARG A 187 29.00 -8.10 11.42
CA ARG A 187 29.39 -7.24 12.54
C ARG A 187 30.22 -6.05 12.03
N ASP A 188 30.01 -4.89 12.63
CA ASP A 188 30.71 -3.65 12.32
C ASP A 188 30.56 -3.21 10.85
N THR A 189 29.42 -3.51 10.24
CA THR A 189 29.11 -3.00 8.90
C THR A 189 28.87 -1.50 8.95
N ALA A 190 29.66 -0.73 8.19
CA ALA A 190 29.56 0.73 8.15
C ALA A 190 28.20 1.20 7.63
N PHE A 191 27.73 2.33 8.16
CA PHE A 191 26.47 2.98 7.78
C PHE A 191 26.31 3.13 6.26
N GLU A 192 27.35 3.58 5.56
CA GLU A 192 27.31 3.85 4.12
C GLU A 192 26.99 2.58 3.29
N ASN A 193 27.45 1.42 3.77
CA ASN A 193 27.19 0.16 3.11
C ASN A 193 25.74 -0.29 3.34
N ILE A 194 25.21 -0.08 4.55
CA ILE A 194 23.83 -0.37 4.91
C ILE A 194 22.89 0.55 4.13
N ASP A 195 23.13 1.86 4.15
CA ASP A 195 22.34 2.87 3.45
C ASP A 195 22.28 2.58 1.94
N ARG A 196 23.45 2.31 1.34
CA ARG A 196 23.52 1.97 -0.09
C ARG A 196 22.72 0.72 -0.43
N ALA A 197 22.88 -0.35 0.37
CA ALA A 197 22.20 -1.62 0.11
C ALA A 197 20.67 -1.46 0.23
N ILE A 198 20.20 -0.76 1.25
CA ILE A 198 18.78 -0.49 1.46
C ILE A 198 18.22 0.34 0.32
N ARG A 199 18.83 1.49 0.00
CA ARG A 199 18.35 2.38 -1.09
C ARG A 199 18.32 1.68 -2.44
N GLN A 200 19.33 0.88 -2.77
CA GLN A 200 19.34 0.10 -4.01
C GLN A 200 18.19 -0.91 -4.07
N ARG A 201 17.85 -1.54 -2.92
CA ARG A 201 16.74 -2.49 -2.86
C ARG A 201 15.39 -1.80 -2.96
N LEU A 202 15.21 -0.71 -2.24
CA LEU A 202 13.99 0.09 -2.25
C LEU A 202 13.70 0.68 -3.64
N LEU A 203 14.75 1.18 -4.32
CA LEU A 203 14.63 1.70 -5.69
C LEU A 203 14.08 0.64 -6.66
N LYS A 204 14.58 -0.61 -6.57
CA LYS A 204 14.06 -1.73 -7.38
C LYS A 204 12.60 -2.06 -7.08
N LEU A 205 12.13 -1.80 -5.86
CA LEU A 205 10.77 -2.06 -5.42
C LEU A 205 9.86 -0.83 -5.59
N GLN A 206 10.38 0.29 -6.06
CA GLN A 206 9.67 1.57 -6.14
C GLN A 206 9.07 1.99 -4.79
N ILE A 207 9.81 1.76 -3.70
CA ILE A 207 9.47 2.12 -2.34
C ILE A 207 10.43 3.22 -1.90
N GLU A 208 9.93 4.29 -1.32
CA GLU A 208 10.76 5.33 -0.73
C GLU A 208 11.16 4.97 0.70
N ILE A 209 12.27 5.54 1.17
CA ILE A 209 12.73 5.30 2.54
C ILE A 209 11.73 5.81 3.58
N SER A 210 11.02 6.89 3.27
CA SER A 210 9.92 7.44 4.07
C SER A 210 8.73 6.50 4.21
N ASP A 211 8.67 5.45 3.37
CA ASP A 211 7.62 4.44 3.43
C ASP A 211 7.88 3.39 4.49
N ILE A 212 9.14 3.20 4.88
CA ILE A 212 9.53 2.22 5.90
C ILE A 212 9.07 2.72 7.27
N ASP A 213 8.27 1.92 7.94
CA ASP A 213 7.74 2.23 9.26
C ASP A 213 8.64 1.65 10.37
N ILE A 214 9.19 0.43 10.15
CA ILE A 214 10.00 -0.29 11.13
C ILE A 214 11.18 -0.99 10.45
N ILE A 215 12.33 -0.98 11.10
CA ILE A 215 13.44 -1.89 10.81
C ILE A 215 13.50 -2.94 11.92
N ALA A 216 13.58 -4.22 11.51
CA ALA A 216 13.58 -5.35 12.42
C ALA A 216 14.80 -6.25 12.21
N SER A 217 15.36 -6.78 13.30
CA SER A 217 16.50 -7.70 13.25
C SER A 217 16.47 -8.69 14.42
N ILE A 218 17.51 -9.52 14.52
CA ILE A 218 17.78 -10.36 15.69
C ILE A 218 18.50 -9.53 16.79
N ASP A 219 18.34 -9.91 18.04
CA ASP A 219 18.85 -9.21 19.23
C ASP A 219 20.38 -9.05 19.27
N VAL A 220 21.14 -9.98 18.70
CA VAL A 220 22.60 -9.85 18.56
C VAL A 220 23.00 -8.64 17.69
N LYS A 221 22.08 -8.03 16.97
CA LYS A 221 22.25 -6.82 16.16
C LYS A 221 21.75 -5.55 16.82
N LYS A 222 21.25 -5.64 18.06
CA LYS A 222 20.67 -4.53 18.81
C LYS A 222 21.62 -3.32 18.90
N ASP A 223 22.92 -3.59 19.05
CA ASP A 223 23.95 -2.56 19.22
C ASP A 223 24.83 -2.39 17.99
N GLU A 224 24.40 -2.84 16.82
CA GLU A 224 25.13 -2.68 15.56
C GLU A 224 25.13 -1.19 15.14
N PRO A 225 26.31 -0.52 15.17
CA PRO A 225 26.38 0.94 15.01
C PRO A 225 25.79 1.43 13.69
N GLY A 226 26.08 0.74 12.58
CA GLY A 226 25.62 1.16 11.26
C GLY A 226 24.09 1.05 11.09
N ILE A 227 23.44 0.07 11.75
CA ILE A 227 21.98 -0.04 11.73
C ILE A 227 21.35 1.08 12.57
N LYS A 228 21.88 1.31 13.78
CA LYS A 228 21.38 2.37 14.68
C LYS A 228 21.48 3.73 14.02
N GLU A 229 22.64 4.06 13.46
CA GLU A 229 22.87 5.32 12.74
C GLU A 229 21.91 5.49 11.56
N PHE A 230 21.66 4.40 10.80
CA PHE A 230 20.68 4.43 9.71
C PHE A 230 19.26 4.74 10.21
N CYS A 231 18.84 4.09 11.27
CA CYS A 231 17.51 4.28 11.87
C CYS A 231 17.34 5.70 12.42
N GLU A 232 18.34 6.22 13.14
CA GLU A 232 18.33 7.57 13.70
C GLU A 232 18.26 8.64 12.61
N ARG A 233 19.12 8.56 11.59
CA ARG A 233 19.14 9.53 10.47
C ARG A 233 17.84 9.56 9.68
N ASN A 234 17.16 8.42 9.54
CA ASN A 234 15.91 8.33 8.79
C ASN A 234 14.66 8.37 9.69
N ARG A 235 14.83 8.49 11.02
CA ARG A 235 13.73 8.51 12.03
C ARG A 235 12.83 7.28 11.92
N ILE A 236 13.43 6.10 11.72
CA ILE A 236 12.72 4.82 11.63
C ILE A 236 12.92 4.06 12.94
N GLU A 237 11.86 3.46 13.47
CA GLU A 237 11.93 2.61 14.66
C GLU A 237 12.78 1.36 14.39
N PHE A 238 13.68 1.02 15.32
CA PHE A 238 14.47 -0.20 15.26
C PHE A 238 14.05 -1.16 16.36
N VAL A 239 13.60 -2.34 15.98
CA VAL A 239 13.18 -3.41 16.90
C VAL A 239 14.02 -4.67 16.71
N THR A 240 14.27 -5.38 17.80
CA THR A 240 15.01 -6.65 17.75
C THR A 240 14.28 -7.75 18.50
N TYR A 241 14.51 -8.98 18.09
CA TYR A 241 13.86 -10.18 18.61
C TYR A 241 14.90 -11.26 18.91
N THR A 242 14.64 -12.08 19.90
CA THR A 242 15.46 -13.24 20.22
C THR A 242 15.36 -14.32 19.14
N ALA A 243 16.35 -15.21 19.09
CA ALA A 243 16.32 -16.37 18.18
C ALA A 243 15.05 -17.22 18.36
N ASP A 244 14.63 -17.44 19.61
CA ASP A 244 13.43 -18.24 19.93
C ASP A 244 12.15 -17.57 19.42
N GLU A 245 12.01 -16.24 19.59
CA GLU A 245 10.89 -15.48 19.05
C GLU A 245 10.82 -15.57 17.52
N LEU A 246 11.96 -15.48 16.85
CA LEU A 246 12.04 -15.60 15.39
C LEU A 246 11.69 -17.00 14.91
N MET A 247 12.17 -18.05 15.60
CA MET A 247 11.87 -19.44 15.25
C MET A 247 10.39 -19.80 15.50
N ALA A 248 9.72 -19.13 16.43
CA ALA A 248 8.29 -19.33 16.68
C ALA A 248 7.38 -18.79 15.57
N VAL A 249 7.89 -17.92 14.68
CA VAL A 249 7.12 -17.36 13.57
C VAL A 249 6.77 -18.45 12.57
N GLN A 250 5.48 -18.68 12.33
CA GLN A 250 5.01 -19.63 11.34
C GLN A 250 5.02 -19.05 9.94
N GLY A 251 5.41 -19.83 8.95
CA GLY A 251 5.44 -19.46 7.55
C GLY A 251 6.50 -20.23 6.76
N GLU A 252 6.49 -20.05 5.44
CA GLU A 252 7.55 -20.53 4.55
C GLU A 252 8.59 -19.42 4.38
N PHE A 253 9.82 -19.68 4.78
CA PHE A 253 10.93 -18.72 4.73
C PHE A 253 12.11 -19.30 3.96
N SER A 254 12.89 -18.42 3.35
CA SER A 254 14.13 -18.82 2.66
C SER A 254 15.17 -19.27 3.68
N ALA A 255 15.38 -20.57 3.82
CA ALA A 255 16.33 -21.10 4.80
C ALA A 255 17.78 -20.88 4.38
N SER A 256 18.64 -20.44 5.33
CA SER A 256 20.09 -20.34 5.18
C SER A 256 20.76 -21.15 6.28
N GLN A 257 21.47 -22.21 5.87
CA GLN A 257 22.21 -23.06 6.81
C GLN A 257 23.32 -22.27 7.52
N PHE A 258 23.99 -21.36 6.81
CA PHE A 258 25.04 -20.51 7.37
C PHE A 258 24.52 -19.63 8.51
N VAL A 259 23.34 -19.00 8.31
CA VAL A 259 22.72 -18.15 9.34
C VAL A 259 22.26 -18.99 10.54
N ARG A 260 21.77 -20.21 10.29
CA ARG A 260 21.36 -21.12 11.35
C ARG A 260 22.50 -21.56 12.25
N GLU A 261 23.68 -21.81 11.67
CA GLU A 261 24.87 -22.19 12.42
C GLU A 261 25.45 -21.01 13.24
N ASP A 262 25.31 -19.78 12.74
CA ASP A 262 25.86 -18.57 13.39
C ASP A 262 24.95 -18.03 14.51
N VAL A 263 23.65 -17.93 14.27
CA VAL A 263 22.70 -17.25 15.18
C VAL A 263 21.51 -18.12 15.63
N GLY A 264 21.46 -19.39 15.28
CA GLY A 264 20.41 -20.32 15.68
C GLY A 264 19.08 -20.17 14.90
N VAL A 265 19.01 -19.29 13.91
CA VAL A 265 17.81 -19.01 13.11
C VAL A 265 18.11 -19.22 11.64
N ASP A 266 17.24 -19.91 10.91
CA ASP A 266 17.41 -20.18 9.49
C ASP A 266 17.19 -18.95 8.60
N ASN A 267 16.38 -17.98 9.05
CA ASN A 267 16.12 -16.70 8.37
C ASN A 267 15.81 -15.59 9.37
N VAL A 268 16.74 -14.66 9.56
CA VAL A 268 16.55 -13.51 10.45
C VAL A 268 15.64 -12.46 9.83
N CYS A 269 15.94 -12.06 8.59
CA CYS A 269 15.32 -10.88 7.96
C CYS A 269 13.82 -11.03 7.77
N GLU A 270 13.38 -12.13 7.12
CA GLU A 270 11.97 -12.33 6.81
C GLU A 270 11.16 -12.58 8.08
N ARG A 271 11.69 -13.40 9.02
CA ARG A 271 11.00 -13.69 10.29
C ARG A 271 10.87 -12.44 11.17
N ALA A 272 11.92 -11.63 11.28
CA ALA A 272 11.88 -10.37 12.02
C ALA A 272 10.88 -9.38 11.42
N ALA A 273 10.84 -9.28 10.09
CA ALA A 273 9.87 -8.42 9.42
C ALA A 273 8.42 -8.86 9.65
N VAL A 274 8.14 -10.17 9.57
CA VAL A 274 6.80 -10.73 9.82
C VAL A 274 6.38 -10.52 11.28
N LEU A 275 7.30 -10.76 12.22
CA LEU A 275 7.02 -10.61 13.64
C LEU A 275 6.76 -9.15 14.03
N ALA A 276 7.56 -8.22 13.52
CA ALA A 276 7.37 -6.80 13.76
C ALA A 276 6.02 -6.30 13.18
N GLY A 277 5.69 -6.68 11.94
CA GLY A 277 4.41 -6.33 11.32
C GLY A 277 3.18 -6.90 12.03
N SER A 278 3.35 -7.98 12.80
CA SER A 278 2.27 -8.58 13.59
C SER A 278 2.02 -7.86 14.92
N ARG A 279 3.07 -7.26 15.51
CA ARG A 279 3.01 -6.68 16.87
C ARG A 279 2.32 -5.32 16.95
N GLU A 280 2.42 -4.49 15.91
CA GLU A 280 1.87 -3.13 16.02
C GLU A 280 0.34 -3.07 15.96
N CYS A 281 -0.31 -4.01 15.30
CA CYS A 281 -1.77 -4.13 15.41
C CYS A 281 -2.24 -4.62 16.79
N ASN A 282 -1.33 -5.10 17.65
CA ASN A 282 -1.66 -5.64 18.97
C ASN A 282 -1.17 -4.76 20.13
N LYS A 283 -0.35 -3.72 19.88
CA LYS A 283 0.20 -2.84 20.94
C LYS A 283 -0.73 -1.71 21.38
N ALA A 284 -1.89 -1.60 20.80
CA ALA A 284 -2.91 -0.62 21.18
C ALA A 284 -3.99 -1.23 22.10
N GLY A 285 -3.62 -2.29 22.84
CA GLY A 285 -4.45 -2.87 23.90
C GLY A 285 -3.78 -2.77 25.25
#